data_0705bd8c75fff5a433f512cd6ae09fa9
#
_entry.id   0705bd8c75fff5a433f512cd6ae09fa9
#
_cell.length_a   1.000
_cell.length_b   1.000
_cell.length_c   1.000
_cell.angle_alpha   90.00
_cell.angle_beta   90.00
_cell.angle_gamma   90.00
#
_symmetry.space_group_name_H-M   'P 1'
#
loop_
_entity.id
_entity.type
_entity.pdbx_description
1 polymer ?
#
loop_
_entity_poly.entity_id
_entity_poly.type
_entity_poly.pdbx_seq_one_letter_code
_entity_poly.pdbx_strand_id
1 'polypeptide(L)'
;MIVNERVVSYINSLDRGNSDICNTIEKEAIEDQVPIIRKEMGNLLKVLLKLKQPGSILEVGTAVGYSSILMSENMPKDCRIVTIENYDKRIQAARNNIKRAGKEDCIQLIEGDALKVLKELEGPYDFIFMDAAKGQYINYLPDILRLMPSGGLLISDNILQEGELVESRYVVTRRDRTIHTRIREYVYELTHNDELITSICLLYTSDAADDSLRVD
;
A
#
# COMPACT_ATOMS: atom_id res chain seq x y z
N MET A 1 -22.17 -1.18 4.30
CA MET A 1 -21.56 -1.04 2.95
C MET A 1 -21.47 0.45 2.65
N ILE A 2 -20.26 0.94 2.44
CA ILE A 2 -20.00 2.38 2.23
C ILE A 2 -20.27 2.75 0.77
N VAL A 3 -20.18 1.81 -0.17
CA VAL A 3 -20.27 2.05 -1.60
C VAL A 3 -21.17 1.02 -2.29
N ASN A 4 -21.81 1.45 -3.37
CA ASN A 4 -22.70 0.60 -4.18
C ASN A 4 -21.89 -0.31 -5.12
N GLU A 5 -22.04 -1.63 -5.00
CA GLU A 5 -21.34 -2.64 -5.81
C GLU A 5 -21.52 -2.44 -7.34
N ARG A 6 -22.66 -1.93 -7.78
CA ARG A 6 -22.90 -1.63 -9.20
C ARG A 6 -21.95 -0.54 -9.70
N VAL A 7 -21.66 0.47 -8.85
CA VAL A 7 -20.72 1.55 -9.18
C VAL A 7 -19.30 0.99 -9.28
N VAL A 8 -18.90 0.15 -8.33
CA VAL A 8 -17.57 -0.53 -8.33
C VAL A 8 -17.44 -1.39 -9.59
N SER A 9 -18.41 -2.25 -9.88
CA SER A 9 -18.41 -3.10 -11.07
C SER A 9 -18.31 -2.29 -12.36
N TYR A 10 -19.04 -1.18 -12.43
CA TYR A 10 -18.97 -0.28 -13.59
C TYR A 10 -17.59 0.35 -13.74
N ILE A 11 -17.02 0.91 -12.67
CA ILE A 11 -15.67 1.51 -12.69
C ILE A 11 -14.63 0.47 -13.10
N ASN A 12 -14.69 -0.72 -12.52
CA ASN A 12 -13.75 -1.81 -12.84
C ASN A 12 -13.89 -2.32 -14.27
N SER A 13 -15.09 -2.22 -14.86
CA SER A 13 -15.30 -2.56 -16.28
C SER A 13 -14.63 -1.58 -17.26
N LEU A 14 -14.28 -0.37 -16.79
CA LEU A 14 -13.56 0.64 -17.58
C LEU A 14 -12.03 0.49 -17.48
N ASP A 15 -11.55 -0.40 -16.61
CA ASP A 15 -10.11 -0.65 -16.46
C ASP A 15 -9.55 -1.27 -17.74
N ARG A 16 -8.44 -0.72 -18.22
CA ARG A 16 -7.72 -1.22 -19.41
C ARG A 16 -6.75 -2.36 -19.09
N GLY A 17 -6.63 -2.71 -17.80
CA GLY A 17 -5.64 -3.67 -17.32
C GLY A 17 -4.23 -3.11 -17.26
N ASN A 18 -3.31 -4.00 -16.93
CA ASN A 18 -1.88 -3.75 -16.81
C ASN A 18 -1.14 -4.57 -17.88
N SER A 19 0.18 -4.70 -17.77
CA SER A 19 0.94 -5.65 -18.58
C SER A 19 0.48 -7.09 -18.34
N ASP A 20 0.72 -7.98 -19.29
CA ASP A 20 0.34 -9.40 -19.19
C ASP A 20 0.93 -10.05 -17.93
N ILE A 21 2.17 -9.71 -17.58
CA ILE A 21 2.83 -10.23 -16.39
C ILE A 21 2.19 -9.70 -15.10
N CYS A 22 1.87 -8.42 -15.06
CA CYS A 22 1.22 -7.80 -13.91
C CYS A 22 -0.20 -8.38 -13.70
N ASN A 23 -0.97 -8.55 -14.78
CA ASN A 23 -2.29 -9.19 -14.75
C ASN A 23 -2.21 -10.68 -14.32
N THR A 24 -1.15 -11.38 -14.74
CA THR A 24 -0.93 -12.77 -14.34
C THR A 24 -0.65 -12.87 -12.83
N ILE A 25 0.21 -12.00 -12.31
CA ILE A 25 0.54 -11.94 -10.87
C ILE A 25 -0.70 -11.57 -10.04
N GLU A 26 -1.52 -10.61 -10.52
CA GLU A 26 -2.79 -10.26 -9.89
C GLU A 26 -3.70 -11.48 -9.75
N LYS A 27 -3.89 -12.22 -10.84
CA LYS A 27 -4.72 -13.42 -10.86
C LYS A 27 -4.19 -14.52 -9.93
N GLU A 28 -2.90 -14.81 -9.98
CA GLU A 28 -2.24 -15.77 -9.08
C GLU A 28 -2.41 -15.36 -7.60
N ALA A 29 -2.22 -14.09 -7.27
CA ALA A 29 -2.39 -13.59 -5.91
C ALA A 29 -3.83 -13.76 -5.40
N ILE A 30 -4.84 -13.48 -6.25
CA ILE A 30 -6.25 -13.68 -5.92
C ILE A 30 -6.57 -15.16 -5.70
N GLU A 31 -6.07 -16.05 -6.59
CA GLU A 31 -6.25 -17.51 -6.45
C GLU A 31 -5.61 -18.07 -5.18
N ASP A 32 -4.44 -17.54 -4.81
CA ASP A 32 -3.70 -17.91 -3.59
C ASP A 32 -4.19 -17.15 -2.34
N GLN A 33 -5.24 -16.35 -2.46
CA GLN A 33 -5.82 -15.56 -1.38
C GLN A 33 -4.79 -14.63 -0.70
N VAL A 34 -3.85 -14.10 -1.46
CA VAL A 34 -2.90 -13.09 -0.98
C VAL A 34 -3.54 -11.71 -1.11
N PRO A 35 -3.65 -10.94 -0.02
CA PRO A 35 -4.15 -9.58 -0.11
C PRO A 35 -3.18 -8.72 -0.94
N ILE A 36 -3.71 -8.11 -1.99
CA ILE A 36 -3.03 -7.15 -2.85
C ILE A 36 -3.88 -5.90 -2.97
N ILE A 37 -3.27 -4.80 -3.40
CA ILE A 37 -4.02 -3.56 -3.65
C ILE A 37 -5.15 -3.78 -4.66
N ARG A 38 -6.25 -3.11 -4.46
CA ARG A 38 -7.40 -3.16 -5.36
C ARG A 38 -7.14 -2.39 -6.65
N LYS A 39 -7.92 -2.66 -7.68
CA LYS A 39 -7.78 -2.01 -9.00
C LYS A 39 -7.89 -0.49 -8.90
N GLU A 40 -8.80 0.01 -8.08
CA GLU A 40 -9.01 1.45 -7.87
C GLU A 40 -7.75 2.11 -7.27
N MET A 41 -7.13 1.47 -6.29
CA MET A 41 -5.87 1.95 -5.72
C MET A 41 -4.74 1.86 -6.75
N GLY A 42 -4.64 0.75 -7.47
CA GLY A 42 -3.66 0.60 -8.54
C GLY A 42 -3.77 1.69 -9.61
N ASN A 43 -5.00 2.03 -10.03
CA ASN A 43 -5.25 3.09 -11.00
C ASN A 43 -4.92 4.48 -10.43
N LEU A 44 -5.23 4.73 -9.15
CA LEU A 44 -4.83 5.98 -8.49
C LEU A 44 -3.31 6.10 -8.41
N LEU A 45 -2.59 5.03 -8.04
CA LEU A 45 -1.13 5.02 -8.02
C LEU A 45 -0.54 5.37 -9.38
N LYS A 46 -1.07 4.81 -10.48
CA LYS A 46 -0.63 5.15 -11.86
C LYS A 46 -0.77 6.66 -12.14
N VAL A 47 -1.90 7.26 -11.76
CA VAL A 47 -2.14 8.70 -11.95
C VAL A 47 -1.15 9.52 -11.11
N LEU A 48 -1.01 9.18 -9.83
CA LEU A 48 -0.12 9.91 -8.91
C LEU A 48 1.35 9.80 -9.34
N LEU A 49 1.81 8.65 -9.81
CA LEU A 49 3.15 8.46 -10.35
C LEU A 49 3.39 9.31 -11.59
N LYS A 50 2.40 9.42 -12.48
CA LYS A 50 2.50 10.28 -13.68
C LYS A 50 2.50 11.77 -13.33
N LEU A 51 1.80 12.18 -12.29
CA LEU A 51 1.79 13.57 -11.82
C LEU A 51 3.06 13.93 -11.06
N LYS A 52 3.48 13.05 -10.13
CA LYS A 52 4.62 13.30 -9.23
C LYS A 52 5.97 13.14 -9.93
N GLN A 53 6.09 12.20 -10.88
CA GLN A 53 7.35 11.88 -11.56
C GLN A 53 8.50 11.66 -10.56
N PRO A 54 8.39 10.69 -9.62
CA PRO A 54 9.37 10.50 -8.58
C PRO A 54 10.70 10.00 -9.11
N GLY A 55 11.81 10.37 -8.45
CA GLY A 55 13.14 9.78 -8.67
C GLY A 55 13.37 8.54 -7.80
N SER A 56 12.66 8.43 -6.67
CA SER A 56 12.80 7.34 -5.70
C SER A 56 11.45 7.02 -5.05
N ILE A 57 11.18 5.72 -4.90
CA ILE A 57 9.96 5.19 -4.28
C ILE A 57 10.35 4.30 -3.12
N LEU A 58 9.67 4.47 -1.99
CA LEU A 58 9.70 3.54 -0.86
C LEU A 58 8.33 2.88 -0.71
N GLU A 59 8.30 1.56 -0.68
CA GLU A 59 7.11 0.79 -0.37
C GLU A 59 7.29 0.02 0.94
N VAL A 60 6.33 0.13 1.85
CA VAL A 60 6.30 -0.63 3.09
C VAL A 60 5.17 -1.66 3.02
N GLY A 61 5.54 -2.92 2.81
CA GLY A 61 4.65 -4.02 2.55
C GLY A 61 4.68 -4.45 1.08
N THR A 62 5.56 -5.38 0.74
CA THR A 62 5.74 -5.89 -0.63
C THR A 62 4.69 -6.93 -1.00
N ALA A 63 4.22 -7.73 -0.03
CA ALA A 63 3.45 -8.94 -0.26
C ALA A 63 4.10 -9.82 -1.35
N VAL A 64 3.42 -10.05 -2.47
CA VAL A 64 3.94 -10.82 -3.61
C VAL A 64 4.59 -9.95 -4.70
N GLY A 65 4.78 -8.65 -4.45
CA GLY A 65 5.43 -7.71 -5.37
C GLY A 65 4.51 -7.11 -6.44
N TYR A 66 3.20 -7.31 -6.35
CA TYR A 66 2.25 -6.81 -7.35
C TYR A 66 2.28 -5.28 -7.46
N SER A 67 2.14 -4.57 -6.36
CA SER A 67 2.16 -3.10 -6.30
C SER A 67 3.51 -2.53 -6.75
N SER A 68 4.64 -3.11 -6.31
CA SER A 68 5.98 -2.72 -6.74
C SER A 68 6.13 -2.84 -8.27
N ILE A 69 5.69 -3.95 -8.86
CA ILE A 69 5.75 -4.18 -10.31
C ILE A 69 4.85 -3.18 -11.03
N LEU A 70 3.60 -3.00 -10.59
CA LEU A 70 2.68 -2.01 -11.15
C LEU A 70 3.28 -0.60 -11.11
N MET A 71 3.86 -0.20 -9.98
CA MET A 71 4.53 1.10 -9.85
C MET A 71 5.72 1.21 -10.80
N SER A 72 6.55 0.17 -10.93
CA SER A 72 7.72 0.15 -11.80
C SER A 72 7.38 0.32 -13.29
N GLU A 73 6.21 -0.10 -13.72
CA GLU A 73 5.74 0.06 -15.10
C GLU A 73 5.21 1.48 -15.39
N ASN A 74 4.91 2.25 -14.34
CA ASN A 74 4.28 3.56 -14.45
C ASN A 74 5.14 4.73 -13.97
N MET A 75 6.27 4.45 -13.34
CA MET A 75 7.24 5.46 -12.87
C MET A 75 8.19 5.95 -14.00
N PRO A 76 8.97 7.01 -13.80
CA PRO A 76 10.06 7.41 -14.68
C PRO A 76 11.12 6.30 -14.83
N LYS A 77 11.81 6.25 -15.99
CA LYS A 77 12.79 5.20 -16.31
C LYS A 77 13.96 5.13 -15.33
N ASP A 78 14.40 6.28 -14.82
CA ASP A 78 15.54 6.37 -13.90
C ASP A 78 15.13 6.23 -12.42
N CYS A 79 13.84 6.08 -12.15
CA CYS A 79 13.32 5.88 -10.80
C CYS A 79 13.69 4.48 -10.26
N ARG A 80 13.85 4.41 -8.94
CA ARG A 80 14.13 3.17 -8.22
C ARG A 80 13.10 2.97 -7.13
N ILE A 81 12.77 1.71 -6.88
CA ILE A 81 11.86 1.28 -5.80
C ILE A 81 12.66 0.51 -4.77
N VAL A 82 12.53 0.90 -3.51
CA VAL A 82 12.90 0.08 -2.36
C VAL A 82 11.60 -0.40 -1.74
N THR A 83 11.46 -1.72 -1.54
CA THR A 83 10.28 -2.33 -0.93
C THR A 83 10.67 -3.26 0.21
N ILE A 84 9.86 -3.31 1.28
CA ILE A 84 10.19 -4.01 2.52
C ILE A 84 9.14 -5.09 2.79
N GLU A 85 9.61 -6.32 3.11
CA GLU A 85 8.75 -7.45 3.50
C GLU A 85 9.43 -8.28 4.58
N ASN A 86 8.66 -8.83 5.51
CA ASN A 86 9.20 -9.66 6.60
C ASN A 86 8.65 -11.10 6.62
N TYR A 87 7.71 -11.45 5.76
CA TYR A 87 7.13 -12.78 5.74
C TYR A 87 7.77 -13.66 4.66
N ASP A 88 8.54 -14.66 5.08
CA ASP A 88 9.39 -15.49 4.21
C ASP A 88 8.69 -16.01 2.96
N LYS A 89 7.45 -16.50 3.08
CA LYS A 89 6.69 -17.01 1.93
C LYS A 89 6.41 -15.93 0.89
N ARG A 90 6.10 -14.70 1.35
CA ARG A 90 5.85 -13.55 0.47
C ARG A 90 7.13 -13.05 -0.14
N ILE A 91 8.22 -13.01 0.61
CA ILE A 91 9.55 -12.65 0.12
C ILE A 91 9.94 -13.52 -1.08
N GLN A 92 9.79 -14.84 -0.97
CA GLN A 92 10.12 -15.75 -2.06
C GLN A 92 9.22 -15.53 -3.28
N ALA A 93 7.93 -15.33 -3.07
CA ALA A 93 6.99 -15.03 -4.15
C ALA A 93 7.31 -13.69 -4.82
N ALA A 94 7.57 -12.63 -4.04
CA ALA A 94 7.93 -11.31 -4.54
C ALA A 94 9.22 -11.35 -5.38
N ARG A 95 10.28 -12.01 -4.90
CA ARG A 95 11.53 -12.20 -5.66
C ARG A 95 11.28 -12.85 -7.01
N ASN A 96 10.50 -13.96 -7.00
CA ASN A 96 10.17 -14.66 -8.24
C ASN A 96 9.38 -13.77 -9.20
N ASN A 97 8.39 -13.02 -8.70
CA ASN A 97 7.56 -12.17 -9.52
C ASN A 97 8.31 -10.96 -10.08
N ILE A 98 9.17 -10.32 -9.28
CA ILE A 98 10.06 -9.24 -9.73
C ILE A 98 10.97 -9.72 -10.86
N LYS A 99 11.51 -10.94 -10.72
CA LYS A 99 12.33 -11.57 -11.77
C LYS A 99 11.53 -11.90 -13.02
N ARG A 100 10.34 -12.51 -12.88
CA ARG A 100 9.42 -12.79 -14.01
C ARG A 100 9.04 -11.52 -14.77
N ALA A 101 8.90 -10.41 -14.06
CA ALA A 101 8.62 -9.10 -14.64
C ALA A 101 9.85 -8.39 -15.23
N GLY A 102 11.06 -8.94 -15.04
CA GLY A 102 12.31 -8.31 -15.50
C GLY A 102 12.57 -6.97 -14.83
N LYS A 103 12.26 -6.84 -13.53
CA LYS A 103 12.33 -5.58 -12.78
C LYS A 103 13.42 -5.58 -11.69
N GLU A 104 14.32 -6.55 -11.71
CA GLU A 104 15.40 -6.70 -10.72
C GLU A 104 16.35 -5.49 -10.69
N ASP A 105 16.50 -4.79 -11.83
CA ASP A 105 17.38 -3.63 -11.95
C ASP A 105 16.79 -2.36 -11.30
N CYS A 106 15.47 -2.30 -11.10
CA CYS A 106 14.79 -1.10 -10.61
C CYS A 106 13.98 -1.32 -9.30
N ILE A 107 13.79 -2.56 -8.87
CA ILE A 107 13.12 -2.90 -7.61
C ILE A 107 14.11 -3.62 -6.69
N GLN A 108 14.40 -3.01 -5.55
CA GLN A 108 15.20 -3.60 -4.48
C GLN A 108 14.27 -4.08 -3.35
N LEU A 109 14.19 -5.39 -3.15
CA LEU A 109 13.46 -5.98 -2.01
C LEU A 109 14.41 -6.11 -0.81
N ILE A 110 14.04 -5.49 0.31
CA ILE A 110 14.71 -5.61 1.60
C ILE A 110 13.88 -6.53 2.49
N GLU A 111 14.52 -7.60 2.96
CA GLU A 111 13.91 -8.54 3.90
C GLU A 111 14.11 -8.06 5.33
N GLY A 112 13.05 -7.88 6.08
CA GLY A 112 13.15 -7.50 7.48
C GLY A 112 11.91 -6.82 8.05
N ASP A 113 11.95 -6.64 9.35
CA ASP A 113 10.96 -5.88 10.09
C ASP A 113 11.04 -4.39 9.71
N ALA A 114 9.93 -3.84 9.21
CA ALA A 114 9.89 -2.46 8.73
C ALA A 114 10.30 -1.43 9.80
N LEU A 115 9.99 -1.67 11.10
CA LEU A 115 10.43 -0.77 12.18
C LEU A 115 11.95 -0.68 12.31
N LYS A 116 12.68 -1.74 11.95
CA LYS A 116 14.13 -1.78 11.96
C LYS A 116 14.71 -1.22 10.68
N VAL A 117 14.21 -1.73 9.55
CA VAL A 117 14.70 -1.34 8.22
C VAL A 117 14.53 0.15 7.99
N LEU A 118 13.36 0.74 8.32
CA LEU A 118 13.12 2.17 8.14
C LEU A 118 14.12 3.05 8.88
N LYS A 119 14.59 2.65 10.07
CA LYS A 119 15.58 3.41 10.85
C LYS A 119 16.97 3.43 10.18
N GLU A 120 17.29 2.38 9.45
CA GLU A 120 18.59 2.19 8.80
C GLU A 120 18.63 2.76 7.38
N LEU A 121 17.43 2.99 6.78
CA LEU A 121 17.36 3.55 5.44
C LEU A 121 17.78 5.02 5.41
N GLU A 122 18.49 5.36 4.33
CA GLU A 122 18.82 6.72 3.97
C GLU A 122 17.90 7.18 2.82
N GLY A 123 17.35 8.38 2.95
CA GLY A 123 16.52 8.99 1.94
C GLY A 123 17.30 9.90 0.98
N PRO A 124 16.63 10.73 0.20
CA PRO A 124 15.19 10.94 0.20
C PRO A 124 14.39 9.97 -0.68
N TYR A 125 13.11 9.77 -0.31
CA TYR A 125 12.12 9.09 -1.16
C TYR A 125 10.98 10.05 -1.51
N ASP A 126 10.87 10.38 -2.78
CA ASP A 126 9.89 11.35 -3.29
C ASP A 126 8.44 10.83 -3.23
N PHE A 127 8.29 9.53 -3.21
CA PHE A 127 7.02 8.83 -3.22
C PHE A 127 7.09 7.67 -2.25
N ILE A 128 6.21 7.66 -1.25
CA ILE A 128 6.17 6.62 -0.23
C ILE A 128 4.79 5.98 -0.25
N PHE A 129 4.74 4.67 -0.42
CA PHE A 129 3.52 3.88 -0.37
C PHE A 129 3.54 2.94 0.83
N MET A 130 2.54 3.09 1.72
CA MET A 130 2.39 2.25 2.89
C MET A 130 1.18 1.34 2.76
N ASP A 131 1.43 0.04 2.63
CA ASP A 131 0.43 -1.02 2.65
C ASP A 131 0.92 -2.22 3.48
N ALA A 132 1.11 -1.98 4.76
CA ALA A 132 1.64 -2.95 5.73
C ALA A 132 0.67 -3.16 6.90
N ALA A 133 1.15 -3.74 7.99
CA ALA A 133 0.38 -3.94 9.21
C ALA A 133 -0.14 -2.61 9.78
N LYS A 134 -1.43 -2.35 9.64
CA LYS A 134 -2.10 -1.06 9.95
C LYS A 134 -1.81 -0.55 11.37
N GLY A 135 -1.77 -1.45 12.35
CA GLY A 135 -1.43 -1.12 13.74
C GLY A 135 0.00 -0.61 13.96
N GLN A 136 0.85 -0.62 12.94
CA GLN A 136 2.23 -0.13 13.01
C GLN A 136 2.44 1.22 12.33
N TYR A 137 1.49 1.73 11.56
CA TYR A 137 1.63 2.98 10.80
C TYR A 137 2.07 4.17 11.65
N ILE A 138 1.49 4.33 12.83
CA ILE A 138 1.91 5.39 13.77
C ILE A 138 3.37 5.25 14.22
N ASN A 139 3.86 4.01 14.33
CA ASN A 139 5.25 3.73 14.72
C ASN A 139 6.23 3.94 13.55
N TYR A 140 5.79 3.77 12.30
CA TYR A 140 6.59 4.05 11.11
C TYR A 140 6.68 5.54 10.80
N LEU A 141 5.67 6.33 11.18
CA LEU A 141 5.51 7.72 10.77
C LEU A 141 6.76 8.59 11.00
N PRO A 142 7.44 8.56 12.16
CA PRO A 142 8.64 9.38 12.36
C PRO A 142 9.74 9.11 11.34
N ASP A 143 10.00 7.84 11.03
CA ASP A 143 11.00 7.47 10.04
C ASP A 143 10.54 7.77 8.61
N ILE A 144 9.27 7.59 8.30
CA ILE A 144 8.67 7.96 7.02
C ILE A 144 8.83 9.46 6.76
N LEU A 145 8.54 10.33 7.73
CA LEU A 145 8.70 11.78 7.59
C LEU A 145 10.17 12.18 7.43
N ARG A 146 11.08 11.53 8.16
CA ARG A 146 12.53 11.74 8.02
C ARG A 146 13.03 11.38 6.62
N LEU A 147 12.48 10.33 6.03
CA LEU A 147 12.87 9.82 4.70
C LEU A 147 12.22 10.61 3.54
N MET A 148 11.15 11.34 3.82
CA MET A 148 10.39 12.08 2.80
C MET A 148 10.91 13.52 2.67
N PRO A 149 11.31 13.97 1.48
CA PRO A 149 11.73 15.34 1.27
C PRO A 149 10.53 16.30 1.20
N SER A 150 10.80 17.61 1.30
CA SER A 150 9.78 18.62 1.00
C SER A 150 9.21 18.40 -0.41
N GLY A 151 7.90 18.46 -0.54
CA GLY A 151 7.17 18.12 -1.77
C GLY A 151 7.07 16.62 -2.05
N GLY A 152 7.51 15.75 -1.14
CA GLY A 152 7.28 14.30 -1.18
C GLY A 152 5.80 13.95 -1.10
N LEU A 153 5.42 12.75 -1.54
CA LEU A 153 4.06 12.25 -1.50
C LEU A 153 4.01 10.95 -0.69
N LEU A 154 3.24 10.97 0.40
CA LEU A 154 2.94 9.78 1.20
C LEU A 154 1.53 9.30 0.88
N ILE A 155 1.39 8.01 0.58
CA ILE A 155 0.10 7.34 0.35
C ILE A 155 0.01 6.18 1.33
N SER A 156 -1.09 6.13 2.10
CA SER A 156 -1.36 5.06 3.06
C SER A 156 -2.66 4.38 2.72
N ASP A 157 -2.58 3.09 2.39
CA ASP A 157 -3.75 2.32 1.99
C ASP A 157 -4.54 1.77 3.18
N ASN A 158 -5.84 1.55 2.98
CA ASN A 158 -6.80 0.91 3.90
C ASN A 158 -6.90 1.57 5.28
N ILE A 159 -6.65 2.87 5.40
CA ILE A 159 -6.70 3.58 6.70
C ILE A 159 -8.10 3.62 7.31
N LEU A 160 -9.16 3.59 6.49
CA LEU A 160 -10.55 3.63 6.96
C LEU A 160 -11.07 2.29 7.47
N GLN A 161 -10.35 1.18 7.23
CA GLN A 161 -10.72 -0.17 7.66
C GLN A 161 -12.22 -0.45 7.42
N GLU A 162 -12.65 -0.33 6.16
CA GLU A 162 -14.07 -0.54 5.74
C GLU A 162 -15.11 0.30 6.49
N GLY A 163 -14.67 1.39 7.08
CA GLY A 163 -15.50 2.29 7.88
C GLY A 163 -15.43 2.04 9.38
N GLU A 164 -14.76 1.00 9.86
CA GLU A 164 -14.59 0.78 11.30
C GLU A 164 -13.92 1.96 12.00
N LEU A 165 -13.07 2.70 11.30
CA LEU A 165 -12.37 3.85 11.87
C LEU A 165 -13.31 4.95 12.37
N VAL A 166 -14.49 5.13 11.77
CA VAL A 166 -15.47 6.16 12.19
C VAL A 166 -16.31 5.70 13.38
N GLU A 167 -16.32 4.40 13.66
CA GLU A 167 -17.08 3.84 14.75
C GLU A 167 -16.44 4.11 16.12
N SER A 168 -17.27 4.01 17.17
CA SER A 168 -16.74 4.07 18.52
C SER A 168 -15.82 2.88 18.81
N ARG A 169 -14.70 3.09 19.48
CA ARG A 169 -13.82 2.04 19.99
C ARG A 169 -14.55 0.89 20.70
N TYR A 170 -15.69 1.16 21.30
CA TYR A 170 -16.46 0.16 22.05
C TYR A 170 -17.32 -0.74 21.15
N VAL A 171 -17.59 -0.32 19.92
CA VAL A 171 -18.32 -1.09 18.91
C VAL A 171 -17.37 -2.07 18.21
N VAL A 172 -16.12 -1.65 18.02
CA VAL A 172 -15.08 -2.49 17.42
C VAL A 172 -14.73 -3.69 18.29
N THR A 173 -14.46 -4.85 17.67
CA THR A 173 -14.13 -6.07 18.39
C THR A 173 -12.95 -5.84 19.35
N ARG A 174 -12.91 -6.56 20.48
CA ARG A 174 -11.85 -6.38 21.48
C ARG A 174 -10.45 -6.61 20.89
N ARG A 175 -10.33 -7.50 19.91
CA ARG A 175 -9.08 -7.82 19.21
C ARG A 175 -8.57 -6.62 18.44
N ASP A 176 -9.46 -5.89 17.75
CA ASP A 176 -9.09 -4.84 16.80
C ASP A 176 -8.99 -3.45 17.46
N ARG A 177 -9.39 -3.31 18.72
CA ARG A 177 -9.38 -2.02 19.46
C ARG A 177 -8.01 -1.34 19.49
N THR A 178 -6.94 -2.11 19.56
CA THR A 178 -5.58 -1.54 19.56
C THR A 178 -5.23 -1.00 18.19
N ILE A 179 -5.56 -1.73 17.13
CA ILE A 179 -5.34 -1.30 15.74
C ILE A 179 -6.17 -0.05 15.47
N HIS A 180 -7.46 -0.09 15.79
CA HIS A 180 -8.38 1.04 15.66
C HIS A 180 -7.84 2.31 16.35
N THR A 181 -7.38 2.21 17.62
CA THR A 181 -6.82 3.35 18.36
C THR A 181 -5.58 3.90 17.63
N ARG A 182 -4.64 3.04 17.26
CA ARG A 182 -3.38 3.44 16.61
C ARG A 182 -3.59 4.07 15.23
N ILE A 183 -4.55 3.58 14.44
CA ILE A 183 -4.88 4.19 13.15
C ILE A 183 -5.54 5.55 13.36
N ARG A 184 -6.39 5.73 14.37
CA ARG A 184 -6.94 7.05 14.68
C ARG A 184 -5.86 8.05 15.10
N GLU A 185 -4.89 7.62 15.92
CA GLU A 185 -3.71 8.42 16.27
C GLU A 185 -2.91 8.78 15.00
N TYR A 186 -2.66 7.82 14.13
CA TYR A 186 -1.95 8.04 12.88
C TYR A 186 -2.66 9.07 11.98
N VAL A 187 -3.96 8.92 11.77
CA VAL A 187 -4.75 9.88 10.97
C VAL A 187 -4.76 11.25 11.62
N TYR A 188 -4.86 11.33 12.96
CA TYR A 188 -4.79 12.57 13.69
C TYR A 188 -3.45 13.30 13.48
N GLU A 189 -2.34 12.60 13.65
CA GLU A 189 -0.99 13.14 13.41
C GLU A 189 -0.83 13.65 11.97
N LEU A 190 -1.27 12.88 10.96
CA LEU A 190 -1.19 13.34 9.56
C LEU A 190 -2.03 14.58 9.27
N THR A 191 -3.18 14.71 9.91
CA THR A 191 -4.12 15.82 9.63
C THR A 191 -3.86 17.07 10.48
N HIS A 192 -3.04 16.98 11.55
CA HIS A 192 -2.71 18.07 12.46
C HIS A 192 -1.22 18.45 12.43
N ASN A 193 -0.45 17.87 11.52
CA ASN A 193 0.93 18.26 11.32
C ASN A 193 0.99 19.44 10.34
N ASP A 194 1.53 20.57 10.77
CA ASP A 194 1.61 21.80 9.98
C ASP A 194 2.53 21.68 8.76
N GLU A 195 3.40 20.67 8.71
CA GLU A 195 4.28 20.39 7.57
C GLU A 195 3.61 19.55 6.47
N LEU A 196 2.40 19.03 6.73
CA LEU A 196 1.69 18.14 5.82
C LEU A 196 0.40 18.76 5.31
N ILE A 197 0.10 18.48 4.04
CA ILE A 197 -1.23 18.70 3.48
C ILE A 197 -1.85 17.31 3.27
N THR A 198 -2.84 16.96 4.08
CA THR A 198 -3.43 15.62 4.12
C THR A 198 -4.83 15.59 3.56
N SER A 199 -5.12 14.62 2.71
CA SER A 199 -6.45 14.30 2.22
C SER A 199 -6.80 12.85 2.52
N ILE A 200 -7.99 12.60 3.04
CA ILE A 200 -8.54 11.26 3.23
C ILE A 200 -9.48 10.98 2.08
N CYS A 201 -9.12 10.02 1.23
CA CYS A 201 -9.89 9.65 0.05
C CYS A 201 -10.66 8.35 0.33
N LEU A 202 -11.96 8.36 0.09
CA LEU A 202 -12.76 7.15 0.07
C LEU A 202 -12.57 6.48 -1.29
N LEU A 203 -11.62 5.55 -1.38
CA LEU A 203 -11.54 4.61 -2.49
C LEU A 203 -12.49 3.46 -2.20
N TYR A 204 -13.23 3.06 -3.21
CA TYR A 204 -14.33 2.11 -3.06
C TYR A 204 -13.89 0.79 -2.49
N THR A 205 -14.56 0.36 -1.43
CA THR A 205 -14.36 -0.93 -0.82
C THR A 205 -15.68 -1.68 -0.84
N SER A 206 -15.85 -2.62 -1.75
CA SER A 206 -16.89 -3.64 -1.62
C SER A 206 -16.20 -4.93 -1.23
N ASP A 207 -16.51 -5.51 -0.08
CA ASP A 207 -16.07 -6.85 0.24
C ASP A 207 -17.08 -7.70 0.94
N ALA A 208 -17.59 -8.60 0.13
CA ALA A 208 -18.06 -9.88 0.61
C ALA A 208 -16.93 -10.94 0.65
N ALA A 209 -15.74 -10.65 0.11
CA ALA A 209 -14.65 -11.63 -0.01
C ALA A 209 -13.63 -11.58 1.14
N ASP A 210 -13.43 -10.43 1.78
CA ASP A 210 -12.47 -10.31 2.89
C ASP A 210 -13.02 -10.86 4.23
N ASP A 211 -14.33 -10.93 4.41
CA ASP A 211 -14.93 -11.53 5.60
C ASP A 211 -14.77 -13.06 5.66
N SER A 212 -14.49 -13.72 4.53
CA SER A 212 -14.28 -15.17 4.48
C SER A 212 -12.85 -15.60 4.84
N LEU A 213 -11.89 -14.67 4.93
CA LEU A 213 -10.49 -14.94 5.23
C LEU A 213 -10.11 -14.75 6.70
N ARG A 214 -11.05 -14.49 7.56
CA ARG A 214 -10.87 -14.57 9.02
C ARG A 214 -10.90 -16.01 9.45
N VAL A 215 -9.87 -16.76 9.17
CA VAL A 215 -9.62 -18.05 9.81
C VAL A 215 -9.05 -17.79 11.18
N ASP A 216 -9.71 -18.38 12.20
CA ASP A 216 -9.41 -18.37 13.63
C ASP A 216 -7.95 -18.64 14.01
#